data_04a5aea14dff2ba98491b6084fea3506
#
_entry.id   04a5aea14dff2ba98491b6084fea3506
#
_cell.length_a   1.000
_cell.length_b   1.000
_cell.length_c   1.000
_cell.angle_alpha   90.00
_cell.angle_beta   90.00
_cell.angle_gamma   90.00
#
_symmetry.space_group_name_H-M   'P 1'
#
loop_
_entity.id
_entity.type
_entity.pdbx_description
1 polymer ?
#
loop_
_entity_poly.entity_id
_entity_poly.type
_entity_poly.pdbx_seq_one_letter_code
_entity_poly.pdbx_strand_id
1 'polypeptide(L)'
;QLPLQGERRQGSGGSEGEPDGRALMYWGCSLTVQKGQPEVIDFRSLTGKVPPEIQAMARQSRSQGRAPRDTSLPPRLIGWPQGDQNYRGIPDGASAVGDHVVKANFMKDDIRLALTPALDFLEPMGLKAQASDLKAAIPLTWNALNRARGYDLQAVSAGNDKDIVIWLAARNKSPMLPASQRDCTIPEGIFAKGEMAMLTGIAHGPVQGFSYPPQKPGEKKPLIWTATVNVSAFDSVMLGMEMAGAAQDAATPGVGTLLKGLFGR
;
A
#
# COMPACT_ATOMS: atom_id res chain seq x y z
N GLN A 1 8.27 -19.53 -17.41
CA GLN A 1 7.35 -20.39 -16.65
C GLN A 1 7.29 -19.89 -15.22
N LEU A 2 6.08 -19.57 -14.74
CA LEU A 2 5.85 -19.13 -13.37
C LEU A 2 5.71 -20.37 -12.46
N PRO A 3 6.52 -20.52 -11.40
CA PRO A 3 6.43 -21.67 -10.52
C PRO A 3 5.17 -21.61 -9.65
N LEU A 4 4.61 -22.77 -9.35
CA LEU A 4 3.54 -22.91 -8.35
C LEU A 4 4.10 -22.53 -6.97
N GLN A 5 3.51 -21.55 -6.30
CA GLN A 5 3.83 -21.26 -4.90
C GLN A 5 3.18 -22.31 -3.99
N GLY A 6 3.94 -23.33 -3.61
CA GLY A 6 3.45 -24.45 -2.76
C GLY A 6 4.43 -25.01 -1.76
N GLU A 7 5.64 -24.48 -1.64
CA GLU A 7 6.58 -24.96 -0.61
C GLU A 7 6.57 -24.06 0.63
N ARG A 8 6.07 -24.62 1.73
CA ARG A 8 6.20 -24.06 3.08
C ARG A 8 7.68 -24.07 3.47
N ARG A 9 8.33 -22.91 3.53
CA ARG A 9 9.46 -22.75 4.44
C ARG A 9 8.89 -22.52 5.84
N GLN A 10 9.08 -23.51 6.73
CA GLN A 10 8.93 -23.33 8.17
C GLN A 10 9.88 -22.22 8.61
N GLY A 11 9.33 -21.06 8.93
CA GLY A 11 10.04 -20.02 9.64
C GLY A 11 10.27 -20.51 11.06
N SER A 12 11.53 -20.50 11.51
CA SER A 12 11.92 -20.76 12.90
C SER A 12 11.07 -19.92 13.86
N GLY A 13 10.46 -20.56 14.85
CA GLY A 13 9.71 -19.92 15.90
C GLY A 13 10.61 -18.96 16.69
N GLY A 14 10.44 -17.66 16.47
CA GLY A 14 10.85 -16.64 17.42
C GLY A 14 9.87 -16.68 18.58
N SER A 15 10.35 -16.58 19.80
CA SER A 15 9.54 -16.50 21.02
C SER A 15 8.51 -15.39 20.85
N GLU A 16 7.22 -15.74 20.93
CA GLU A 16 6.12 -14.80 21.02
C GLU A 16 6.20 -14.07 22.37
N GLY A 17 6.99 -12.98 22.41
CA GLY A 17 6.84 -11.98 23.45
C GLY A 17 5.46 -11.33 23.26
N GLU A 18 4.70 -11.17 24.33
CA GLU A 18 3.44 -10.42 24.27
C GLU A 18 3.69 -9.07 23.63
N PRO A 19 2.86 -8.64 22.65
CA PRO A 19 3.03 -7.35 22.00
C PRO A 19 2.87 -6.24 23.05
N ASP A 20 3.96 -5.52 23.31
CA ASP A 20 4.00 -4.39 24.24
C ASP A 20 4.05 -3.09 23.43
N GLY A 21 3.18 -2.11 23.78
CA GLY A 21 3.10 -0.82 23.11
C GLY A 21 1.69 -0.42 22.71
N ARG A 22 1.57 0.77 22.10
CA ARG A 22 0.29 1.33 21.65
C ARG A 22 0.41 1.84 20.23
N ALA A 23 -0.68 1.76 19.46
CA ALA A 23 -0.82 2.54 18.25
C ALA A 23 -1.67 3.77 18.52
N LEU A 24 -1.16 4.95 18.15
CA LEU A 24 -1.84 6.23 18.20
C LEU A 24 -2.29 6.57 16.78
N MET A 25 -3.59 6.48 16.52
CA MET A 25 -4.13 6.67 15.17
C MET A 25 -4.75 8.06 15.03
N TYR A 26 -4.21 8.84 14.09
CA TYR A 26 -4.67 10.16 13.67
C TYR A 26 -5.22 10.11 12.26
N TRP A 27 -6.10 11.06 11.89
CA TRP A 27 -6.64 11.12 10.53
C TRP A 27 -7.07 12.51 10.12
N GLY A 28 -7.17 12.71 8.78
CA GLY A 28 -7.64 13.93 8.17
C GLY A 28 -6.52 14.89 7.77
N CYS A 29 -6.86 15.78 6.84
CA CYS A 29 -6.01 16.84 6.33
C CYS A 29 -6.32 18.14 7.09
N SER A 30 -5.49 18.53 8.06
CA SER A 30 -5.71 19.73 8.87
C SER A 30 -4.40 20.23 9.46
N LEU A 31 -4.34 21.53 9.82
CA LEU A 31 -3.17 22.11 10.50
C LEU A 31 -3.01 21.60 11.92
N THR A 32 -4.11 21.36 12.61
CA THR A 32 -4.14 20.92 14.01
C THR A 32 -4.89 19.61 14.17
N VAL A 33 -4.60 18.88 15.24
CA VAL A 33 -5.27 17.62 15.58
C VAL A 33 -6.77 17.88 15.84
N GLN A 34 -7.63 17.11 15.19
CA GLN A 34 -9.07 17.24 15.33
C GLN A 34 -9.56 16.63 16.67
N LYS A 35 -10.72 17.12 17.15
CA LYS A 35 -11.33 16.61 18.38
C LYS A 35 -11.60 15.10 18.27
N GLY A 36 -11.26 14.37 19.33
CA GLY A 36 -11.43 12.91 19.40
C GLY A 36 -10.26 12.09 18.90
N GLN A 37 -9.14 12.73 18.57
CA GLN A 37 -7.89 12.08 18.18
C GLN A 37 -6.81 12.25 19.28
N PRO A 38 -5.89 11.28 19.40
CA PRO A 38 -5.81 10.03 18.64
C PRO A 38 -6.81 8.98 19.12
N GLU A 39 -7.15 8.03 18.28
CA GLU A 39 -7.63 6.74 18.74
C GLU A 39 -6.44 5.93 19.23
N VAL A 40 -6.53 5.43 20.47
CA VAL A 40 -5.45 4.68 21.12
C VAL A 40 -5.79 3.19 21.08
N ILE A 41 -4.89 2.39 20.51
CA ILE A 41 -5.00 0.94 20.47
C ILE A 41 -3.86 0.37 21.30
N ASP A 42 -4.18 -0.13 22.50
CA ASP A 42 -3.21 -0.81 23.37
C ASP A 42 -3.09 -2.28 22.95
N PHE A 43 -1.89 -2.67 22.50
CA PHE A 43 -1.65 -4.03 22.01
C PHE A 43 -1.81 -5.09 23.11
N ARG A 44 -1.61 -4.73 24.38
CA ARG A 44 -1.84 -5.62 25.53
C ARG A 44 -3.32 -5.96 25.74
N SER A 45 -4.21 -5.06 25.33
CA SER A 45 -5.66 -5.27 25.43
C SER A 45 -6.24 -6.11 24.29
N LEU A 46 -5.45 -6.38 23.24
CA LEU A 46 -5.87 -7.11 22.05
C LEU A 46 -5.80 -8.63 22.26
N THR A 47 -6.43 -9.15 23.30
CA THR A 47 -6.62 -10.59 23.43
C THR A 47 -7.50 -11.12 22.28
N GLY A 48 -6.87 -11.44 21.17
CA GLY A 48 -7.48 -12.18 20.07
C GLY A 48 -8.19 -11.39 18.95
N LYS A 49 -8.34 -10.06 19.05
CA LYS A 49 -9.02 -9.27 18.01
C LYS A 49 -8.24 -8.00 17.63
N VAL A 50 -7.38 -8.11 16.64
CA VAL A 50 -6.71 -6.94 16.05
C VAL A 50 -7.74 -6.11 15.27
N PRO A 51 -7.84 -4.78 15.49
CA PRO A 51 -8.75 -3.91 14.73
C PRO A 51 -8.57 -4.05 13.21
N PRO A 52 -9.67 -3.96 12.42
CA PRO A 52 -9.61 -4.14 10.98
C PRO A 52 -8.61 -3.22 10.27
N GLU A 53 -8.43 -1.99 10.77
CA GLU A 53 -7.51 -1.00 10.21
C GLU A 53 -6.05 -1.43 10.39
N ILE A 54 -5.67 -1.92 11.57
CA ILE A 54 -4.32 -2.46 11.84
C ILE A 54 -4.09 -3.72 11.01
N GLN A 55 -5.11 -4.59 10.88
CA GLN A 55 -5.04 -5.74 9.99
C GLN A 55 -4.87 -5.32 8.53
N ALA A 56 -5.59 -4.28 8.08
CA ALA A 56 -5.47 -3.75 6.73
C ALA A 56 -4.06 -3.19 6.48
N MET A 57 -3.51 -2.41 7.42
CA MET A 57 -2.14 -1.88 7.34
C MET A 57 -1.09 -2.99 7.33
N ALA A 58 -1.23 -4.00 8.21
CA ALA A 58 -0.37 -5.17 8.22
C ALA A 58 -0.47 -5.99 6.92
N ARG A 59 -1.66 -6.05 6.31
CA ARG A 59 -1.84 -6.67 4.99
C ARG A 59 -1.21 -5.83 3.88
N GLN A 60 -1.39 -4.52 3.91
CA GLN A 60 -0.82 -3.59 2.93
C GLN A 60 0.71 -3.56 3.00
N SER A 61 1.32 -3.55 4.19
CA SER A 61 2.77 -3.67 4.36
C SER A 61 3.32 -5.03 3.89
N ARG A 62 2.51 -6.09 3.99
CA ARG A 62 2.85 -7.41 3.43
C ARG A 62 2.62 -7.50 1.93
N SER A 63 1.76 -6.65 1.36
CA SER A 63 1.44 -6.65 -0.08
C SER A 63 2.40 -5.79 -0.91
N GLN A 64 3.20 -4.92 -0.29
CA GLN A 64 4.29 -4.18 -0.95
C GLN A 64 5.48 -5.08 -1.31
N GLY A 65 5.25 -6.29 -1.69
CA GLY A 65 6.26 -7.28 -2.07
C GLY A 65 5.72 -8.70 -2.13
N ARG A 66 4.49 -8.92 -1.73
CA ARG A 66 3.82 -10.22 -1.85
C ARG A 66 2.40 -10.01 -2.34
N ALA A 67 2.05 -10.70 -3.42
CA ALA A 67 0.64 -10.94 -3.74
C ALA A 67 -0.08 -11.37 -2.44
N PRO A 68 -1.29 -10.83 -2.14
CA PRO A 68 -2.01 -11.16 -0.91
C PRO A 68 -2.09 -12.67 -0.78
N ARG A 69 -1.50 -13.22 0.27
CA ARG A 69 -1.78 -14.60 0.67
C ARG A 69 -3.12 -14.57 1.39
N ASP A 70 -4.18 -14.43 0.63
CA ASP A 70 -5.49 -14.81 1.11
C ASP A 70 -5.50 -16.33 1.16
N THR A 71 -5.39 -16.90 2.35
CA THR A 71 -5.46 -18.35 2.57
C THR A 71 -6.86 -18.91 2.24
N SER A 72 -7.86 -18.04 2.01
CA SER A 72 -9.19 -18.39 1.53
C SER A 72 -9.28 -18.48 0.01
N LEU A 73 -8.26 -17.98 -0.72
CA LEU A 73 -8.25 -18.07 -2.18
C LEU A 73 -7.84 -19.46 -2.65
N PRO A 74 -8.45 -19.93 -3.73
CA PRO A 74 -8.11 -21.23 -4.29
C PRO A 74 -6.61 -21.29 -4.66
N PRO A 75 -5.96 -22.46 -4.55
CA PRO A 75 -4.51 -22.64 -4.73
C PRO A 75 -3.96 -22.27 -6.12
N ARG A 76 -4.80 -21.74 -7.01
CA ARG A 76 -4.50 -21.39 -8.40
C ARG A 76 -4.58 -19.89 -8.69
N LEU A 77 -4.53 -19.03 -7.67
CA LEU A 77 -4.43 -17.58 -7.87
C LEU A 77 -2.98 -17.20 -8.14
N ILE A 78 -2.75 -16.44 -9.19
CA ILE A 78 -1.46 -15.83 -9.53
C ILE A 78 -1.61 -14.32 -9.52
N GLY A 79 -0.69 -13.65 -8.84
CA GLY A 79 -0.52 -12.21 -8.93
C GLY A 79 0.75 -11.86 -9.70
N TRP A 80 0.75 -10.77 -10.41
CA TRP A 80 1.93 -10.16 -11.03
C TRP A 80 1.91 -8.64 -10.72
N PRO A 81 3.06 -8.05 -10.40
CA PRO A 81 4.39 -8.64 -10.24
C PRO A 81 4.48 -9.55 -9.03
N GLN A 82 5.33 -10.59 -9.12
CA GLN A 82 5.54 -11.55 -8.03
C GLN A 82 6.72 -11.16 -7.17
N GLY A 83 6.46 -10.95 -5.88
CA GLY A 83 7.44 -11.02 -4.78
C GLY A 83 8.60 -10.04 -4.83
N ASP A 84 9.30 -9.99 -3.73
CA ASP A 84 10.29 -8.99 -3.37
C ASP A 84 11.57 -9.02 -4.22
N GLN A 85 11.83 -10.11 -4.94
CA GLN A 85 13.10 -10.28 -5.67
C GLN A 85 13.01 -9.98 -7.17
N ASN A 86 11.81 -9.83 -7.72
CA ASN A 86 11.57 -9.58 -9.15
C ASN A 86 10.87 -8.24 -9.42
N TYR A 87 10.71 -7.40 -8.40
CA TYR A 87 10.19 -6.07 -8.61
C TYR A 87 11.22 -5.24 -9.40
N ARG A 88 10.84 -4.85 -10.58
CA ARG A 88 11.61 -3.90 -11.40
C ARG A 88 10.79 -2.62 -11.54
N GLY A 89 11.47 -1.48 -11.37
CA GLY A 89 10.85 -0.20 -11.69
C GLY A 89 10.32 -0.20 -13.13
N ILE A 90 9.22 0.46 -13.36
CA ILE A 90 8.69 0.68 -14.71
C ILE A 90 9.60 1.71 -15.37
N PRO A 91 10.22 1.40 -16.53
CA PRO A 91 11.05 2.38 -17.23
C PRO A 91 10.24 3.61 -17.65
N ASP A 92 10.89 4.77 -17.67
CA ASP A 92 10.27 5.99 -18.17
C ASP A 92 9.76 5.81 -19.60
N GLY A 93 8.53 6.26 -19.85
CA GLY A 93 7.88 6.14 -21.15
C GLY A 93 7.37 4.74 -21.49
N ALA A 94 7.47 3.77 -20.57
CA ALA A 94 6.87 2.46 -20.77
C ALA A 94 5.34 2.55 -20.79
N SER A 95 4.71 1.70 -21.59
CA SER A 95 3.26 1.57 -21.70
C SER A 95 2.84 0.11 -21.49
N ALA A 96 1.73 -0.08 -20.78
CA ALA A 96 1.07 -1.37 -20.64
C ALA A 96 0.02 -1.61 -21.75
N VAL A 97 -0.17 -0.67 -22.68
CA VAL A 97 -1.15 -0.82 -23.76
C VAL A 97 -0.72 -1.92 -24.71
N GLY A 98 -1.67 -2.80 -25.08
CA GLY A 98 -1.43 -3.87 -26.05
C GLY A 98 -1.90 -5.24 -25.58
N ASP A 99 -1.49 -6.26 -26.33
CA ASP A 99 -1.84 -7.64 -26.05
C ASP A 99 -0.84 -8.29 -25.10
N HIS A 100 -1.36 -8.80 -23.99
CA HIS A 100 -0.60 -9.51 -22.97
C HIS A 100 -0.95 -10.98 -22.94
N VAL A 101 0.05 -11.82 -22.78
CA VAL A 101 -0.13 -13.27 -22.66
C VAL A 101 0.45 -13.74 -21.31
N VAL A 102 -0.42 -14.22 -20.43
CA VAL A 102 -0.02 -14.82 -19.15
C VAL A 102 -0.02 -16.33 -19.31
N LYS A 103 1.14 -16.95 -19.08
CA LYS A 103 1.34 -18.39 -19.13
C LYS A 103 1.52 -18.94 -17.72
N ALA A 104 0.75 -19.96 -17.39
CA ALA A 104 0.85 -20.66 -16.12
C ALA A 104 1.00 -22.17 -16.36
N ASN A 105 1.90 -22.82 -15.63
CA ASN A 105 2.20 -24.25 -15.80
C ASN A 105 1.05 -25.20 -15.43
N PHE A 106 0.03 -24.69 -14.74
CA PHE A 106 -1.17 -25.44 -14.35
C PHE A 106 -2.38 -25.17 -15.25
N MET A 107 -2.24 -24.30 -16.26
CA MET A 107 -3.29 -23.99 -17.24
C MET A 107 -2.97 -24.61 -18.59
N LYS A 108 -3.99 -25.17 -19.22
CA LYS A 108 -3.88 -25.72 -20.57
C LYS A 108 -3.76 -24.62 -21.62
N ASP A 109 -4.51 -23.53 -21.44
CA ASP A 109 -4.58 -22.42 -22.38
C ASP A 109 -3.98 -21.15 -21.78
N ASP A 110 -3.37 -20.33 -22.62
CA ASP A 110 -2.82 -19.02 -22.24
C ASP A 110 -3.96 -18.04 -21.92
N ILE A 111 -3.78 -17.22 -20.88
CA ILE A 111 -4.65 -16.06 -20.59
C ILE A 111 -4.22 -14.91 -21.51
N ARG A 112 -5.11 -14.43 -22.36
CA ARG A 112 -4.88 -13.31 -23.28
C ARG A 112 -5.69 -12.10 -22.82
N LEU A 113 -5.00 -10.98 -22.62
CA LEU A 113 -5.57 -9.72 -22.16
C LEU A 113 -5.17 -8.62 -23.13
N ALA A 114 -6.15 -7.89 -23.67
CA ALA A 114 -5.90 -6.68 -24.44
C ALA A 114 -6.09 -5.46 -23.51
N LEU A 115 -5.00 -4.77 -23.18
CA LEU A 115 -5.04 -3.58 -22.35
C LEU A 115 -5.18 -2.34 -23.21
N THR A 116 -6.20 -1.55 -22.90
CA THR A 116 -6.49 -0.29 -23.57
C THR A 116 -5.73 0.88 -22.92
N PRO A 117 -5.64 2.07 -23.56
CA PRO A 117 -5.04 3.25 -22.95
C PRO A 117 -5.63 3.64 -21.59
N ALA A 118 -6.88 3.27 -21.33
CA ALA A 118 -7.51 3.48 -20.02
C ALA A 118 -6.83 2.67 -18.88
N LEU A 119 -6.19 1.55 -19.22
CA LEU A 119 -5.50 0.66 -18.28
C LEU A 119 -3.97 0.78 -18.33
N ASP A 120 -3.46 1.80 -19.01
CA ASP A 120 -2.02 2.07 -19.04
C ASP A 120 -1.50 2.48 -17.65
N PHE A 121 -0.19 2.46 -17.47
CA PHE A 121 0.45 2.93 -16.23
C PHE A 121 0.02 4.36 -15.90
N LEU A 122 -0.20 4.65 -14.61
CA LEU A 122 -0.36 6.01 -14.15
C LEU A 122 0.99 6.72 -14.21
N GLU A 123 0.92 8.03 -14.42
CA GLU A 123 2.08 8.91 -14.30
C GLU A 123 2.61 8.89 -12.85
N PRO A 124 3.89 9.21 -12.59
CA PRO A 124 4.43 9.32 -11.24
C PRO A 124 3.63 10.31 -10.38
N MET A 125 3.29 9.89 -9.18
CA MET A 125 2.53 10.71 -8.24
C MET A 125 3.30 11.98 -7.84
N GLY A 126 4.62 11.89 -7.69
CA GLY A 126 5.46 13.02 -7.34
C GLY A 126 5.07 13.60 -5.97
N LEU A 127 4.83 12.74 -4.99
CA LEU A 127 4.48 13.12 -3.63
C LEU A 127 5.63 13.88 -2.97
N LYS A 128 5.31 15.06 -2.40
CA LYS A 128 6.28 15.92 -1.73
C LYS A 128 5.76 16.36 -0.38
N ALA A 129 6.64 16.33 0.62
CA ALA A 129 6.45 17.02 1.90
C ALA A 129 7.18 18.37 1.82
N GLN A 130 6.49 19.45 2.19
CA GLN A 130 7.05 20.82 2.11
C GLN A 130 7.77 21.25 3.39
N ALA A 131 7.74 20.42 4.44
CA ALA A 131 8.46 20.62 5.67
C ALA A 131 9.01 19.29 6.18
N SER A 132 10.18 19.31 6.82
CA SER A 132 10.82 18.14 7.43
C SER A 132 10.68 18.11 8.96
N ASP A 133 10.30 19.22 9.59
CA ASP A 133 10.13 19.29 11.05
C ASP A 133 8.91 18.49 11.51
N LEU A 134 9.15 17.39 12.20
CA LEU A 134 8.12 16.51 12.74
C LEU A 134 7.26 17.12 13.85
N LYS A 135 7.67 18.28 14.39
CA LYS A 135 6.91 19.04 15.39
C LYS A 135 5.91 19.99 14.77
N ALA A 136 6.16 20.43 13.54
CA ALA A 136 5.30 21.34 12.79
C ALA A 136 4.21 20.59 12.04
N ALA A 137 3.22 21.31 11.53
CA ALA A 137 2.31 20.79 10.50
C ALA A 137 3.09 20.58 9.20
N ILE A 138 2.84 19.47 8.52
CA ILE A 138 3.59 19.09 7.31
C ILE A 138 2.66 19.16 6.09
N PRO A 139 2.75 20.23 5.29
CA PRO A 139 2.01 20.33 4.03
C PRO A 139 2.54 19.32 3.01
N LEU A 140 1.63 18.62 2.37
CA LEU A 140 1.88 17.64 1.33
C LEU A 140 1.31 18.12 0.01
N THR A 141 1.98 17.81 -1.09
CA THR A 141 1.48 18.06 -2.45
C THR A 141 1.86 16.90 -3.37
N TRP A 142 1.09 16.72 -4.44
CA TRP A 142 1.35 15.72 -5.46
C TRP A 142 0.80 16.15 -6.84
N ASN A 143 1.24 15.44 -7.88
CA ASN A 143 0.86 15.75 -9.26
C ASN A 143 -0.61 15.42 -9.54
N ALA A 144 -1.19 16.13 -10.50
CA ALA A 144 -2.47 15.76 -11.09
C ALA A 144 -2.31 14.50 -11.93
N LEU A 145 -3.07 13.45 -11.61
CA LEU A 145 -3.10 12.21 -12.36
C LEU A 145 -4.48 12.06 -13.00
N ASN A 146 -4.54 12.20 -14.33
CA ASN A 146 -5.82 12.29 -15.06
C ASN A 146 -6.71 11.06 -14.92
N ARG A 147 -6.12 9.87 -14.68
CA ARG A 147 -6.84 8.60 -14.54
C ARG A 147 -6.96 8.14 -13.09
N ALA A 148 -6.47 8.91 -12.12
CA ALA A 148 -6.66 8.60 -10.71
C ALA A 148 -8.14 8.71 -10.34
N ARG A 149 -8.63 7.77 -9.55
CA ARG A 149 -9.97 7.75 -8.96
C ARG A 149 -10.00 8.27 -7.54
N GLY A 150 -8.84 8.32 -6.90
CA GLY A 150 -8.65 8.82 -5.56
C GLY A 150 -7.23 8.56 -5.08
N TYR A 151 -6.91 9.12 -3.91
CA TYR A 151 -5.60 9.00 -3.31
C TYR A 151 -5.71 8.48 -1.89
N ASP A 152 -4.78 7.61 -1.52
CA ASP A 152 -4.62 7.12 -0.17
C ASP A 152 -3.25 7.57 0.34
N LEU A 153 -3.22 8.33 1.42
CA LEU A 153 -1.98 8.79 2.05
C LEU A 153 -1.96 8.29 3.49
N GLN A 154 -0.81 7.77 3.88
CA GLN A 154 -0.57 7.35 5.25
C GLN A 154 0.85 7.68 5.67
N ALA A 155 1.04 7.98 6.94
CA ALA A 155 2.37 8.12 7.51
C ALA A 155 2.48 7.31 8.80
N VAL A 156 3.64 6.70 9.02
CA VAL A 156 3.93 5.89 10.20
C VAL A 156 5.26 6.31 10.79
N SER A 157 5.26 6.52 12.11
CA SER A 157 6.46 6.81 12.89
C SER A 157 6.53 5.86 14.09
N ALA A 158 7.72 5.38 14.41
CA ALA A 158 8.00 4.73 15.68
C ALA A 158 8.37 5.82 16.72
N GLY A 159 7.62 5.91 17.81
CA GLY A 159 7.95 6.78 18.92
C GLY A 159 8.96 6.13 19.87
N ASN A 160 9.64 6.95 20.68
CA ASN A 160 10.66 6.47 21.62
C ASN A 160 10.08 5.59 22.77
N ASP A 161 8.77 5.68 23.02
CA ASP A 161 8.06 5.01 24.13
C ASP A 161 7.38 3.70 23.71
N LYS A 162 7.87 2.99 22.69
CA LYS A 162 7.22 1.82 22.06
C LYS A 162 5.85 2.14 21.45
N ASP A 163 5.48 3.40 21.35
CA ASP A 163 4.27 3.82 20.66
C ASP A 163 4.51 3.88 19.15
N ILE A 164 3.53 3.44 18.38
CA ILE A 164 3.50 3.63 16.92
C ILE A 164 2.51 4.72 16.63
N VAL A 165 2.95 5.78 15.97
CA VAL A 165 2.07 6.85 15.49
C VAL A 165 1.71 6.58 14.04
N ILE A 166 0.41 6.53 13.76
CA ILE A 166 -0.16 6.27 12.45
C ILE A 166 -1.05 7.45 12.08
N TRP A 167 -0.82 8.02 10.92
CA TRP A 167 -1.69 9.04 10.35
C TRP A 167 -2.26 8.55 9.02
N LEU A 168 -3.55 8.79 8.81
CA LEU A 168 -4.29 8.48 7.58
C LEU A 168 -4.94 9.75 7.05
N ALA A 169 -4.74 10.08 5.77
CA ALA A 169 -5.35 11.28 5.19
C ALA A 169 -6.88 11.20 5.16
N ALA A 170 -7.43 10.00 5.00
CA ALA A 170 -8.86 9.74 4.96
C ALA A 170 -9.21 8.52 5.82
N ARG A 171 -10.41 8.52 6.43
CA ARG A 171 -10.91 7.41 7.26
C ARG A 171 -12.43 7.31 7.21
N ASN A 172 -12.97 6.15 7.52
CA ASN A 172 -14.40 5.86 7.65
C ASN A 172 -15.19 5.99 6.33
N LYS A 173 -16.10 6.98 6.24
CA LYS A 173 -17.06 7.13 5.13
C LYS A 173 -16.40 7.46 3.79
N SER A 174 -15.18 7.99 3.82
CA SER A 174 -14.38 8.30 2.63
C SER A 174 -12.99 7.69 2.82
N PRO A 175 -12.79 6.43 2.41
CA PRO A 175 -11.53 5.72 2.63
C PRO A 175 -10.37 6.29 1.79
N MET A 176 -10.66 7.15 0.82
CA MET A 176 -9.69 7.81 -0.07
C MET A 176 -9.99 9.30 -0.16
N LEU A 177 -8.96 10.10 -0.44
CA LEU A 177 -9.09 11.48 -0.88
C LEU A 177 -9.66 11.53 -2.30
N PRO A 178 -10.45 12.57 -2.63
CA PRO A 178 -11.02 12.74 -3.97
C PRO A 178 -9.95 12.81 -5.07
N ALA A 179 -10.30 12.34 -6.27
CA ALA A 179 -9.42 12.42 -7.43
C ALA A 179 -9.01 13.85 -7.84
N SER A 180 -9.74 14.87 -7.43
CA SER A 180 -9.43 16.28 -7.67
C SER A 180 -8.45 16.89 -6.67
N GLN A 181 -8.23 16.25 -5.53
CA GLN A 181 -7.36 16.77 -4.46
C GLN A 181 -5.88 16.66 -4.81
N ARG A 182 -5.08 17.69 -4.49
CA ARG A 182 -3.66 17.79 -4.81
C ARG A 182 -2.79 18.17 -3.62
N ASP A 183 -3.41 18.42 -2.50
CA ASP A 183 -2.76 18.82 -1.27
C ASP A 183 -3.44 18.21 -0.05
N CYS A 184 -2.68 18.11 1.02
CA CYS A 184 -3.15 17.66 2.33
C CYS A 184 -2.12 18.11 3.37
N THR A 185 -2.54 18.35 4.58
CA THR A 185 -1.61 18.70 5.66
C THR A 185 -1.69 17.67 6.77
N ILE A 186 -0.54 17.11 7.15
CA ILE A 186 -0.41 16.31 8.36
C ILE A 186 -0.47 17.26 9.55
N PRO A 187 -1.31 17.02 10.58
CA PRO A 187 -1.44 17.90 11.73
C PRO A 187 -0.14 18.07 12.52
N GLU A 188 0.07 19.27 13.07
CA GLU A 188 1.23 19.56 13.90
C GLU A 188 1.35 18.64 15.12
N GLY A 189 2.58 18.31 15.50
CA GLY A 189 2.93 17.67 16.75
C GLY A 189 2.66 16.15 16.81
N ILE A 190 1.97 15.56 15.84
CA ILE A 190 1.64 14.13 15.92
C ILE A 190 2.86 13.22 15.86
N PHE A 191 3.93 13.65 15.18
CA PHE A 191 5.19 12.91 15.07
C PHE A 191 6.32 13.50 15.95
N ALA A 192 6.01 14.44 16.84
CA ALA A 192 7.01 15.18 17.62
C ALA A 192 7.90 14.31 18.52
N LYS A 193 7.47 13.10 18.86
CA LYS A 193 8.22 12.12 19.67
C LYS A 193 9.03 11.13 18.83
N GLY A 194 8.87 11.12 17.51
CA GLY A 194 9.61 10.26 16.60
C GLY A 194 10.85 10.95 16.04
N GLU A 195 11.82 10.16 15.62
CA GLU A 195 13.00 10.67 14.90
C GLU A 195 12.77 10.79 13.41
N MET A 196 11.87 9.93 12.89
CA MET A 196 11.50 9.91 11.48
C MET A 196 10.07 9.37 11.32
N ALA A 197 9.46 9.70 10.19
CA ALA A 197 8.22 9.07 9.77
C ALA A 197 8.28 8.71 8.29
N MET A 198 7.73 7.55 7.92
CA MET A 198 7.57 7.17 6.52
C MET A 198 6.19 7.57 6.05
N LEU A 199 6.14 8.50 5.09
CA LEU A 199 4.94 8.88 4.36
C LEU A 199 4.83 8.01 3.11
N THR A 200 3.67 7.45 2.87
CA THR A 200 3.34 6.65 1.68
C THR A 200 2.11 7.23 1.00
N GLY A 201 2.15 7.33 -0.32
CA GLY A 201 1.03 7.73 -1.16
C GLY A 201 0.70 6.68 -2.20
N ILE A 202 -0.60 6.41 -2.38
CA ILE A 202 -1.11 5.54 -3.43
C ILE A 202 -2.16 6.30 -4.21
N ALA A 203 -1.93 6.46 -5.50
CA ALA A 203 -2.96 6.90 -6.44
C ALA A 203 -3.66 5.67 -7.01
N HIS A 204 -4.95 5.54 -6.77
CA HIS A 204 -5.78 4.46 -7.28
C HIS A 204 -6.30 4.83 -8.66
N GLY A 205 -5.97 4.04 -9.65
CA GLY A 205 -6.41 4.17 -11.02
C GLY A 205 -7.58 3.26 -11.38
N PRO A 206 -7.80 3.00 -12.66
CA PRO A 206 -8.83 2.10 -13.16
C PRO A 206 -8.60 0.65 -12.71
N VAL A 207 -9.71 -0.05 -12.52
CA VAL A 207 -9.75 -1.50 -12.29
C VAL A 207 -10.65 -2.11 -13.33
N GLN A 208 -10.19 -3.16 -14.01
CA GLN A 208 -10.97 -3.89 -15.00
C GLN A 208 -10.85 -5.40 -14.82
N GLY A 209 -12.02 -6.05 -14.80
CA GLY A 209 -12.13 -7.50 -14.82
C GLY A 209 -12.15 -8.05 -16.24
N PHE A 210 -11.55 -9.21 -16.43
CA PHE A 210 -11.57 -10.01 -17.65
C PHE A 210 -12.02 -11.43 -17.31
N SER A 211 -12.69 -12.08 -18.23
CA SER A 211 -13.14 -13.46 -18.06
C SER A 211 -13.12 -14.23 -19.37
N TYR A 212 -12.95 -15.55 -19.27
CA TYR A 212 -13.11 -16.42 -20.42
C TYR A 212 -13.97 -17.63 -20.06
N PRO A 213 -14.99 -17.97 -20.86
CA PRO A 213 -15.47 -17.18 -22.00
C PRO A 213 -15.97 -15.80 -21.58
N PRO A 214 -15.96 -14.78 -22.50
CA PRO A 214 -16.53 -13.48 -22.20
C PRO A 214 -18.00 -13.60 -21.79
N GLN A 215 -18.37 -12.92 -20.69
CA GLN A 215 -19.75 -12.93 -20.19
C GLN A 215 -20.46 -11.62 -20.50
N LYS A 216 -21.69 -11.71 -20.97
CA LYS A 216 -22.60 -10.56 -21.03
C LYS A 216 -23.27 -10.33 -19.66
N PRO A 217 -23.72 -9.10 -19.36
CA PRO A 217 -24.49 -8.82 -18.16
C PRO A 217 -25.67 -9.79 -18.02
N GLY A 218 -25.77 -10.49 -16.88
CA GLY A 218 -26.83 -11.48 -16.60
C GLY A 218 -26.57 -12.89 -17.13
N GLU A 219 -25.51 -13.13 -17.90
CA GLU A 219 -25.16 -14.46 -18.40
C GLU A 219 -24.32 -15.20 -17.36
N LYS A 220 -24.66 -16.48 -17.09
CA LYS A 220 -23.94 -17.36 -16.14
C LYS A 220 -23.35 -18.56 -16.89
N LYS A 221 -22.34 -18.32 -17.70
CA LYS A 221 -21.55 -19.42 -18.30
C LYS A 221 -20.45 -19.87 -17.33
N PRO A 222 -20.11 -21.17 -17.30
CA PRO A 222 -18.94 -21.64 -16.56
C PRO A 222 -17.68 -20.89 -17.03
N LEU A 223 -16.95 -20.32 -16.08
CA LEU A 223 -15.71 -19.59 -16.38
C LEU A 223 -14.53 -20.58 -16.37
N ILE A 224 -13.65 -20.43 -17.34
CA ILE A 224 -12.39 -21.14 -17.41
C ILE A 224 -11.34 -20.39 -16.60
N TRP A 225 -11.31 -19.05 -16.75
CA TRP A 225 -10.48 -18.17 -15.93
C TRP A 225 -11.09 -16.77 -15.78
N THR A 226 -10.65 -16.09 -14.73
CA THR A 226 -10.89 -14.66 -14.52
C THR A 226 -9.56 -13.97 -14.24
N ALA A 227 -9.43 -12.70 -14.65
CA ALA A 227 -8.31 -11.86 -14.31
C ALA A 227 -8.79 -10.47 -13.94
N THR A 228 -8.08 -9.81 -13.05
CA THR A 228 -8.33 -8.40 -12.69
C THR A 228 -7.05 -7.62 -12.89
N VAL A 229 -7.15 -6.55 -13.67
CA VAL A 229 -6.09 -5.56 -13.83
C VAL A 229 -6.44 -4.37 -12.95
N ASN A 230 -5.54 -4.02 -12.05
CA ASN A 230 -5.65 -2.88 -11.15
C ASN A 230 -4.45 -1.97 -11.40
N VAL A 231 -4.72 -0.73 -11.79
CA VAL A 231 -3.69 0.28 -12.06
C VAL A 231 -3.54 1.16 -10.83
N SER A 232 -2.30 1.36 -10.37
CA SER A 232 -2.00 2.27 -9.27
C SER A 232 -0.61 2.87 -9.44
N ALA A 233 -0.39 4.06 -8.90
CA ALA A 233 0.93 4.64 -8.71
C ALA A 233 1.23 4.74 -7.22
N PHE A 234 2.46 4.44 -6.86
CA PHE A 234 2.96 4.42 -5.50
C PHE A 234 4.10 5.43 -5.37
N ASP A 235 4.15 6.13 -4.25
CA ASP A 235 5.26 7.01 -3.91
C ASP A 235 5.51 6.99 -2.40
N SER A 236 6.73 7.32 -1.97
CA SER A 236 7.06 7.36 -0.55
C SER A 236 8.09 8.44 -0.26
N VAL A 237 7.96 9.08 0.91
CA VAL A 237 8.83 10.16 1.38
C VAL A 237 9.20 9.90 2.84
N MET A 238 10.49 10.04 3.17
CA MET A 238 10.93 10.04 4.57
C MET A 238 10.81 11.45 5.14
N LEU A 239 10.10 11.58 6.25
CA LEU A 239 9.95 12.81 7.03
C LEU A 239 10.93 12.79 8.20
N GLY A 240 11.39 13.98 8.64
CA GLY A 240 12.33 14.11 9.75
C GLY A 240 13.80 14.00 9.36
N MET A 241 14.11 13.70 8.10
CA MET A 241 15.48 13.69 7.58
C MET A 241 15.68 14.89 6.68
N GLU A 242 16.66 15.75 6.98
CA GLU A 242 17.14 16.75 6.02
C GLU A 242 17.87 16.00 4.89
N MET A 243 17.18 15.80 3.78
CA MET A 243 17.81 15.27 2.57
C MET A 243 18.66 16.39 1.95
N ALA A 244 19.90 16.45 2.31
CA ALA A 244 20.89 17.27 1.58
C ALA A 244 21.00 16.71 0.15
N GLY A 245 20.20 17.24 -0.78
CA GLY A 245 20.45 17.23 -2.23
C GLY A 245 20.62 15.89 -2.96
N ALA A 246 20.20 14.76 -2.40
CA ALA A 246 20.31 13.47 -3.09
C ALA A 246 19.00 13.12 -3.81
N ALA A 247 19.13 12.82 -5.10
CA ALA A 247 18.04 12.38 -5.96
C ALA A 247 17.24 11.21 -5.36
N GLN A 248 15.91 11.28 -5.46
CA GLN A 248 14.91 10.35 -4.92
C GLN A 248 14.89 8.97 -5.63
N ASP A 249 16.01 8.49 -6.17
CA ASP A 249 16.07 7.24 -6.94
C ASP A 249 16.47 5.99 -6.15
N ALA A 250 16.56 6.08 -4.82
CA ALA A 250 16.83 4.89 -4.00
C ALA A 250 15.51 4.25 -3.56
N ALA A 251 15.27 3.01 -3.97
CA ALA A 251 14.18 2.16 -3.48
C ALA A 251 14.17 2.17 -1.93
N THR A 252 13.26 2.93 -1.35
CA THR A 252 13.13 3.10 0.10
C THR A 252 12.68 1.78 0.72
N PRO A 253 13.28 1.28 1.82
CA PRO A 253 12.81 0.10 2.52
C PRO A 253 11.34 0.28 2.92
N GLY A 254 10.47 -0.63 2.50
CA GLY A 254 9.04 -0.52 2.75
C GLY A 254 8.69 -0.55 4.25
N VAL A 255 7.50 -0.03 4.60
CA VAL A 255 6.91 -0.04 5.96
C VAL A 255 7.04 -1.42 6.64
N GLY A 256 7.06 -2.50 5.85
CA GLY A 256 7.29 -3.85 6.34
C GLY A 256 8.64 -4.06 7.05
N THR A 257 9.66 -3.27 6.74
CA THR A 257 10.97 -3.36 7.38
C THR A 257 10.96 -2.66 8.74
N LEU A 258 10.28 -1.51 8.86
CA LEU A 258 10.09 -0.81 10.14
C LEU A 258 9.22 -1.62 11.10
N LEU A 259 8.13 -2.20 10.61
CA LEU A 259 7.26 -3.05 11.43
C LEU A 259 7.94 -4.37 11.81
N LYS A 260 8.79 -4.94 10.94
CA LYS A 260 9.56 -6.15 11.25
C LYS A 260 10.60 -5.93 12.34
N GLY A 261 11.18 -4.72 12.42
CA GLY A 261 12.06 -4.32 13.53
C GLY A 261 11.34 -4.16 14.86
N LEU A 262 10.04 -3.86 14.84
CA LEU A 262 9.19 -3.67 16.03
C LEU A 262 8.58 -4.99 16.56
N PHE A 263 8.31 -5.96 15.68
CA PHE A 263 7.63 -7.23 16.01
C PHE A 263 8.50 -8.48 15.78
N GLY A 264 9.76 -8.31 15.37
CA GLY A 264 10.68 -9.40 15.04
C GLY A 264 12.04 -9.19 15.71
N ARG A 265 12.16 -9.66 16.90
CA ARG A 265 13.41 -10.16 17.47
C ARG A 265 13.27 -11.64 17.72
#